data_6e824db0455a78cc88d56375da28e698
#
_entry.id   6e824db0455a78cc88d56375da28e698
#
_cell.length_a   1.000
_cell.length_b   1.000
_cell.length_c   1.000
_cell.angle_alpha   90.00
_cell.angle_beta   90.00
_cell.angle_gamma   90.00
#
_symmetry.space_group_name_H-M   'P 1'
#
loop_
_entity.id
_entity.type
_entity.pdbx_description
1 polymer ?
#
loop_
_entity_poly.entity_id
_entity_poly.type
_entity_poly.pdbx_seq_one_letter_code
_entity_poly.pdbx_strand_id
1 'polypeptide(L)'
;MKMRIFSCLLLAIGLSSMVHAQTVQENELAVVYYMPQTQLAITVDYDEVTVTPGPFYLYADRYLGVENVTTEAQTRYEVKNLHITPVTVADYNRAFKVVASVASELQLLSLTPEGLLYGYNVPAYVAPKAEPVATPSVTEAPTHLMPLMEEQMVASSIAKMAEGAAKQIYHIREMRMNLLAGDVEHTPADGNAMQLVLNEMDKREQMLAELFIGTRTVKHHSHTIHYVPSKDVTDRIIGRVSQYAGVVSANDLSGEPIRLTLAGTRQTYLPTVEDSKQKKHALPSQLFYNLPGSAKVIVEFGKDIHTSAVLPIAQFGVAVPLAQTLLLQNNTPQIYFNTQTGNILTIQK
;
A
#
# COMPACT_ATOMS: atom_id res chain seq x y z
N MET A 1 -11.97 20.84 70.68
CA MET A 1 -10.95 20.77 69.61
C MET A 1 -11.66 20.43 68.29
N LYS A 2 -11.94 21.41 67.43
CA LYS A 2 -12.79 21.28 66.24
C LYS A 2 -11.88 21.02 65.02
N MET A 3 -12.00 19.87 64.41
CA MET A 3 -11.31 19.49 63.21
C MET A 3 -12.12 19.95 62.00
N ARG A 4 -11.56 20.87 61.17
CA ARG A 4 -12.15 21.36 59.95
C ARG A 4 -11.71 20.47 58.82
N ILE A 5 -12.66 19.80 58.18
CA ILE A 5 -12.47 19.03 56.94
C ILE A 5 -12.55 20.02 55.80
N PHE A 6 -11.45 20.22 55.04
CA PHE A 6 -11.41 20.94 53.80
C PHE A 6 -11.81 19.99 52.66
N SER A 7 -12.99 20.26 52.08
CA SER A 7 -13.46 19.55 50.88
C SER A 7 -12.91 20.26 49.66
N CYS A 8 -11.93 19.65 48.95
CA CYS A 8 -11.48 20.09 47.62
C CYS A 8 -12.46 19.60 46.56
N LEU A 9 -13.27 20.56 46.05
CA LEU A 9 -14.13 20.35 44.90
C LEU A 9 -13.28 20.50 43.63
N LEU A 10 -12.89 19.36 43.00
CA LEU A 10 -12.27 19.32 41.69
C LEU A 10 -13.32 19.55 40.61
N LEU A 11 -13.31 20.77 40.06
CA LEU A 11 -14.13 21.14 38.90
C LEU A 11 -13.50 20.56 37.63
N ALA A 12 -13.96 19.40 37.17
CA ALA A 12 -13.62 18.84 35.88
C ALA A 12 -14.39 19.59 34.81
N ILE A 13 -13.71 20.52 34.12
CA ILE A 13 -14.23 21.15 32.91
C ILE A 13 -14.07 20.14 31.77
N GLY A 14 -15.12 19.36 31.55
CA GLY A 14 -15.25 18.55 30.36
C GLY A 14 -15.49 19.43 29.14
N LEU A 15 -14.51 19.60 28.25
CA LEU A 15 -14.77 20.08 26.89
C LEU A 15 -15.56 18.99 26.16
N SER A 16 -16.87 19.02 26.28
CA SER A 16 -17.76 18.33 25.37
C SER A 16 -17.71 19.06 24.03
N SER A 17 -16.96 18.48 23.05
CA SER A 17 -17.16 18.81 21.65
C SER A 17 -18.59 18.44 21.29
N MET A 18 -19.45 19.48 21.21
CA MET A 18 -20.82 19.31 20.71
C MET A 18 -20.73 18.91 19.22
N VAL A 19 -20.80 17.61 18.97
CA VAL A 19 -21.22 17.10 17.68
C VAL A 19 -22.67 17.59 17.52
N HIS A 20 -22.90 18.60 16.67
CA HIS A 20 -24.21 18.98 16.25
C HIS A 20 -24.79 17.90 15.35
N ALA A 21 -25.26 16.81 15.94
CA ALA A 21 -26.17 15.92 15.27
C ALA A 21 -27.45 16.73 15.05
N GLN A 22 -27.72 17.14 13.81
CA GLN A 22 -29.00 17.71 13.44
C GLN A 22 -30.07 16.65 13.70
N THR A 23 -30.86 16.81 14.75
CA THR A 23 -32.00 15.94 15.02
C THR A 23 -33.02 16.05 13.88
N VAL A 24 -33.33 14.92 13.26
CA VAL A 24 -34.42 14.82 12.27
C VAL A 24 -35.72 14.97 13.06
N GLN A 25 -36.58 15.95 12.71
CA GLN A 25 -37.94 15.97 13.23
C GLN A 25 -38.72 14.78 12.71
N GLU A 26 -39.59 14.17 13.52
CA GLU A 26 -40.25 12.90 13.28
C GLU A 26 -41.02 12.75 11.95
N ASN A 27 -41.21 13.82 11.17
CA ASN A 27 -41.96 13.82 9.92
C ASN A 27 -41.19 14.41 8.71
N GLU A 28 -39.86 14.62 8.83
CA GLU A 28 -39.06 15.12 7.69
C GLU A 28 -38.51 13.99 6.84
N LEU A 29 -38.82 14.02 5.55
CA LEU A 29 -38.14 13.18 4.56
C LEU A 29 -36.74 13.75 4.32
N ALA A 30 -35.71 13.05 4.75
CA ALA A 30 -34.34 13.53 4.64
C ALA A 30 -33.38 12.40 4.28
N VAL A 31 -32.36 12.76 3.50
CA VAL A 31 -31.21 11.89 3.20
C VAL A 31 -29.94 12.55 3.71
N VAL A 32 -29.11 11.79 4.38
CA VAL A 32 -27.78 12.22 4.85
C VAL A 32 -26.74 11.63 3.91
N TYR A 33 -25.80 12.47 3.48
CA TYR A 33 -24.63 12.06 2.71
C TYR A 33 -23.37 12.69 3.29
N TYR A 34 -22.21 12.15 2.92
CA TYR A 34 -20.93 12.58 3.46
C TYR A 34 -20.04 13.16 2.35
N MET A 35 -19.18 14.12 2.73
CA MET A 35 -18.11 14.53 1.83
C MET A 35 -17.01 13.48 1.79
N PRO A 36 -16.33 13.34 0.65
CA PRO A 36 -15.17 12.46 0.57
C PRO A 36 -14.01 12.99 1.41
N GLN A 37 -13.22 12.07 1.95
CA GLN A 37 -11.95 12.31 2.59
C GLN A 37 -10.88 11.49 1.88
N THR A 38 -9.81 12.13 1.46
CA THR A 38 -8.67 11.46 0.84
C THR A 38 -7.76 10.92 1.93
N GLN A 39 -7.53 9.60 1.90
CA GLN A 39 -6.53 8.91 2.67
C GLN A 39 -5.38 8.54 1.73
N LEU A 40 -4.15 8.77 2.12
CA LEU A 40 -2.98 8.34 1.37
C LEU A 40 -2.61 6.93 1.80
N ALA A 41 -2.69 5.97 0.88
CA ALA A 41 -2.14 4.64 1.04
C ALA A 41 -0.69 4.67 0.53
N ILE A 42 0.26 4.60 1.44
CA ILE A 42 1.69 4.63 1.14
C ILE A 42 2.19 3.20 1.26
N THR A 43 2.45 2.58 0.12
CA THR A 43 2.88 1.19 0.03
C THR A 43 4.40 1.14 -0.05
N VAL A 44 4.99 0.34 0.82
CA VAL A 44 6.41 0.05 0.91
C VAL A 44 6.63 -1.36 0.42
N ASP A 45 7.31 -1.51 -0.72
CA ASP A 45 7.73 -2.80 -1.24
C ASP A 45 9.15 -3.09 -0.78
N TYR A 46 9.35 -4.24 -0.17
CA TYR A 46 10.64 -4.62 0.40
C TYR A 46 10.88 -6.12 0.29
N ASP A 47 12.15 -6.49 0.27
CA ASP A 47 12.62 -7.86 0.22
C ASP A 47 13.08 -8.33 1.59
N GLU A 48 12.63 -9.51 1.97
CA GLU A 48 13.23 -10.32 3.03
C GLU A 48 14.30 -11.21 2.38
N VAL A 49 15.56 -10.88 2.62
CA VAL A 49 16.71 -11.61 2.11
C VAL A 49 17.26 -12.49 3.21
N THR A 50 17.09 -13.79 3.07
CA THR A 50 17.66 -14.79 3.98
C THR A 50 18.86 -15.44 3.32
N VAL A 51 19.99 -15.38 4.00
CA VAL A 51 21.23 -16.05 3.59
C VAL A 51 21.54 -17.14 4.62
N THR A 52 21.76 -18.36 4.14
CA THR A 52 22.09 -19.51 4.97
C THR A 52 23.42 -20.10 4.52
N PRO A 53 24.38 -20.34 5.44
CA PRO A 53 25.66 -20.93 5.06
C PRO A 53 25.48 -22.35 4.54
N GLY A 54 26.28 -22.74 3.57
CA GLY A 54 26.34 -24.12 3.14
C GLY A 54 27.04 -25.02 4.16
N PRO A 55 26.73 -26.31 4.24
CA PRO A 55 27.38 -27.25 5.19
C PRO A 55 28.88 -27.38 5.00
N PHE A 56 29.37 -27.01 3.80
CA PHE A 56 30.79 -27.10 3.44
C PHE A 56 31.46 -25.71 3.32
N TYR A 57 30.91 -24.67 3.92
CA TYR A 57 31.41 -23.30 3.80
C TYR A 57 32.90 -23.15 4.17
N LEU A 58 33.40 -23.91 5.15
CA LEU A 58 34.80 -23.92 5.56
C LEU A 58 35.77 -24.40 4.45
N TYR A 59 35.25 -25.09 3.47
CA TYR A 59 36.02 -25.69 2.37
C TYR A 59 35.84 -24.97 1.02
N ALA A 60 35.07 -23.86 0.99
CA ALA A 60 34.74 -23.14 -0.23
C ALA A 60 35.98 -22.58 -0.93
N ASP A 61 36.86 -21.91 -0.18
CA ASP A 61 38.12 -21.38 -0.70
C ASP A 61 39.01 -22.52 -1.23
N ARG A 62 39.21 -23.56 -0.41
CA ARG A 62 40.10 -24.66 -0.76
C ARG A 62 39.70 -25.41 -2.02
N TYR A 63 38.40 -25.68 -2.20
CA TYR A 63 37.93 -26.51 -3.31
C TYR A 63 37.36 -25.75 -4.50
N LEU A 64 36.80 -24.56 -4.27
CA LEU A 64 36.18 -23.76 -5.32
C LEU A 64 36.87 -22.40 -5.55
N GLY A 65 37.87 -22.07 -4.73
CA GLY A 65 38.56 -20.76 -4.79
C GLY A 65 37.62 -19.58 -4.48
N VAL A 66 36.58 -19.81 -3.68
CA VAL A 66 35.59 -18.76 -3.29
C VAL A 66 35.88 -18.29 -1.88
N GLU A 67 36.39 -17.07 -1.78
CA GLU A 67 36.60 -16.38 -0.52
C GLU A 67 35.32 -15.66 -0.07
N ASN A 68 35.25 -15.28 1.20
CA ASN A 68 34.16 -14.44 1.77
C ASN A 68 32.74 -15.05 1.66
N VAL A 69 32.62 -16.36 1.85
CA VAL A 69 31.33 -17.02 1.93
C VAL A 69 30.64 -16.70 3.27
N THR A 70 29.31 -16.76 3.27
CA THR A 70 28.51 -16.56 4.49
C THR A 70 28.79 -17.68 5.49
N THR A 71 29.13 -17.32 6.74
CA THR A 71 29.46 -18.25 7.82
C THR A 71 28.33 -18.41 8.81
N GLU A 72 27.40 -17.46 8.87
CA GLU A 72 26.26 -17.45 9.78
C GLU A 72 24.95 -17.17 9.01
N ALA A 73 23.88 -17.82 9.43
CA ALA A 73 22.57 -17.54 8.88
C ALA A 73 22.10 -16.17 9.33
N GLN A 74 21.66 -15.34 8.38
CA GLN A 74 21.14 -14.02 8.66
C GLN A 74 19.95 -13.70 7.75
N THR A 75 19.00 -12.95 8.30
CA THR A 75 17.88 -12.39 7.53
C THR A 75 17.96 -10.87 7.64
N ARG A 76 17.79 -10.18 6.50
CA ARG A 76 17.73 -8.73 6.43
C ARG A 76 16.62 -8.28 5.50
N TYR A 77 16.12 -7.08 5.76
CA TYR A 77 15.05 -6.46 4.99
C TYR A 77 15.58 -5.26 4.22
N GLU A 78 15.28 -5.22 2.92
CA GLU A 78 15.75 -4.19 1.98
C GLU A 78 14.55 -3.54 1.29
N VAL A 79 14.36 -2.23 1.45
CA VAL A 79 13.32 -1.50 0.71
C VAL A 79 13.69 -1.42 -0.76
N LYS A 80 12.70 -1.68 -1.62
CA LYS A 80 12.86 -1.61 -3.08
C LYS A 80 12.16 -0.42 -3.68
N ASN A 81 10.92 -0.17 -3.25
CA ASN A 81 10.12 0.90 -3.84
C ASN A 81 9.12 1.49 -2.85
N LEU A 82 8.63 2.69 -3.19
CA LEU A 82 7.58 3.40 -2.48
C LEU A 82 6.50 3.83 -3.48
N HIS A 83 5.24 3.55 -3.16
CA HIS A 83 4.09 3.96 -3.96
C HIS A 83 3.13 4.80 -3.13
N ILE A 84 2.52 5.83 -3.76
CA ILE A 84 1.48 6.65 -3.14
C ILE A 84 0.20 6.50 -3.95
N THR A 85 -0.85 6.01 -3.31
CA THR A 85 -2.18 5.87 -3.92
C THR A 85 -3.21 6.61 -3.08
N PRO A 86 -3.98 7.54 -3.64
CA PRO A 86 -5.08 8.16 -2.93
C PRO A 86 -6.24 7.16 -2.82
N VAL A 87 -6.75 6.96 -1.62
CA VAL A 87 -7.93 6.15 -1.32
C VAL A 87 -9.00 7.07 -0.75
N THR A 88 -10.24 6.89 -1.16
CA THR A 88 -11.35 7.70 -0.68
C THR A 88 -12.13 6.96 0.38
N VAL A 89 -12.43 7.67 1.46
CA VAL A 89 -13.33 7.23 2.53
C VAL A 89 -14.39 8.30 2.79
N ALA A 90 -15.51 7.95 3.39
CA ALA A 90 -16.51 8.93 3.81
C ALA A 90 -16.01 9.72 5.02
N ASP A 91 -16.09 11.04 4.97
CA ASP A 91 -15.79 11.90 6.12
C ASP A 91 -17.05 12.06 6.98
N TYR A 92 -17.20 11.24 7.98
CA TYR A 92 -18.36 11.25 8.88
C TYR A 92 -18.46 12.55 9.72
N ASN A 93 -17.40 13.36 9.79
CA ASN A 93 -17.44 14.68 10.43
C ASN A 93 -17.96 15.78 9.50
N ARG A 94 -18.07 15.50 8.19
CA ARG A 94 -18.60 16.42 7.17
C ARG A 94 -19.87 15.84 6.55
N ALA A 95 -20.88 15.61 7.39
CA ALA A 95 -22.21 15.14 6.99
C ALA A 95 -23.08 16.31 6.52
N PHE A 96 -23.85 16.09 5.47
CA PHE A 96 -24.83 17.03 4.93
C PHE A 96 -26.21 16.36 4.86
N LYS A 97 -27.24 17.12 5.21
CA LYS A 97 -28.62 16.65 5.19
C LYS A 97 -29.38 17.36 4.06
N VAL A 98 -30.01 16.59 3.20
CA VAL A 98 -30.99 17.10 2.22
C VAL A 98 -32.38 16.73 2.71
N VAL A 99 -33.22 17.74 2.88
CA VAL A 99 -34.62 17.58 3.27
C VAL A 99 -35.49 17.81 2.04
N ALA A 100 -36.44 16.97 1.79
CA ALA A 100 -37.35 17.10 0.67
C ALA A 100 -38.80 17.24 1.11
N SER A 101 -39.58 17.99 0.36
CA SER A 101 -41.01 18.17 0.61
C SER A 101 -41.81 16.91 0.21
N VAL A 102 -41.31 16.18 -0.78
CA VAL A 102 -41.91 14.93 -1.29
C VAL A 102 -40.83 13.85 -1.53
N ALA A 103 -41.20 12.60 -1.34
CA ALA A 103 -40.28 11.47 -1.48
C ALA A 103 -39.64 11.35 -2.87
N SER A 104 -40.32 11.78 -3.93
CA SER A 104 -39.80 11.77 -5.30
C SER A 104 -38.56 12.65 -5.51
N GLU A 105 -38.41 13.72 -4.73
CA GLU A 105 -37.22 14.58 -4.80
C GLU A 105 -35.96 13.88 -4.26
N LEU A 106 -36.12 13.05 -3.23
CA LEU A 106 -35.01 12.27 -2.66
C LEU A 106 -34.61 11.10 -3.56
N GLN A 107 -35.53 10.55 -4.36
CA GLN A 107 -35.25 9.49 -5.30
C GLN A 107 -34.30 9.91 -6.42
N LEU A 108 -34.15 11.22 -6.65
CA LEU A 108 -33.19 11.77 -7.62
C LEU A 108 -31.73 11.73 -7.11
N LEU A 109 -31.52 11.53 -5.81
CA LEU A 109 -30.18 11.43 -5.24
C LEU A 109 -29.66 10.01 -5.34
N SER A 110 -28.50 9.84 -5.97
CA SER A 110 -27.77 8.58 -6.01
C SER A 110 -26.51 8.69 -5.15
N LEU A 111 -26.36 7.75 -4.20
CA LEU A 111 -25.24 7.66 -3.28
C LEU A 111 -24.48 6.36 -3.48
N THR A 112 -23.19 6.35 -3.11
CA THR A 112 -22.43 5.09 -2.96
C THR A 112 -22.88 4.34 -1.70
N PRO A 113 -22.51 3.06 -1.54
CA PRO A 113 -22.79 2.31 -0.30
C PRO A 113 -22.24 2.97 0.96
N GLU A 114 -21.14 3.73 0.84
CA GLU A 114 -20.49 4.48 1.93
C GLU A 114 -21.18 5.81 2.21
N GLY A 115 -22.23 6.17 1.45
CA GLY A 115 -22.98 7.41 1.60
C GLY A 115 -22.30 8.64 0.96
N LEU A 116 -21.41 8.45 0.00
CA LEU A 116 -20.85 9.55 -0.80
C LEU A 116 -21.79 9.93 -1.94
N LEU A 117 -21.85 11.20 -2.26
CA LEU A 117 -22.68 11.72 -3.35
C LEU A 117 -22.13 11.25 -4.70
N TYR A 118 -22.91 10.46 -5.42
CA TYR A 118 -22.59 9.99 -6.77
C TYR A 118 -23.28 10.80 -7.85
N GLY A 119 -24.55 11.15 -7.67
CA GLY A 119 -25.24 11.92 -8.67
C GLY A 119 -26.61 12.44 -8.26
N TYR A 120 -27.15 13.31 -9.12
CA TYR A 120 -28.51 13.82 -9.03
C TYR A 120 -29.24 13.53 -10.35
N ASN A 121 -30.42 12.95 -10.28
CA ASN A 121 -31.21 12.47 -11.45
C ASN A 121 -30.43 11.50 -12.36
N VAL A 122 -29.64 10.62 -11.77
CA VAL A 122 -28.81 9.63 -12.47
C VAL A 122 -29.20 8.21 -12.02
N PRO A 123 -28.86 7.18 -12.80
CA PRO A 123 -29.04 5.78 -12.35
C PRO A 123 -28.31 5.51 -11.04
N ALA A 124 -28.79 4.50 -10.30
CA ALA A 124 -28.16 4.07 -9.06
C ALA A 124 -26.68 3.71 -9.29
N TYR A 125 -25.85 4.01 -8.29
CA TYR A 125 -24.42 3.68 -8.31
C TYR A 125 -24.22 2.16 -8.43
N VAL A 126 -23.38 1.78 -9.37
CA VAL A 126 -22.90 0.40 -9.52
C VAL A 126 -21.41 0.40 -9.21
N ALA A 127 -21.03 -0.33 -8.18
CA ALA A 127 -19.62 -0.44 -7.81
C ALA A 127 -18.82 -1.08 -8.95
N PRO A 128 -17.65 -0.52 -9.33
CA PRO A 128 -16.77 -1.17 -10.28
C PRO A 128 -16.36 -2.54 -9.74
N LYS A 129 -16.36 -3.55 -10.64
CA LYS A 129 -15.93 -4.89 -10.25
C LYS A 129 -14.45 -4.83 -9.84
N ALA A 130 -14.18 -5.20 -8.58
CA ALA A 130 -12.81 -5.28 -8.11
C ALA A 130 -12.05 -6.31 -8.95
N GLU A 131 -10.95 -5.90 -9.57
CA GLU A 131 -10.03 -6.86 -10.17
C GLU A 131 -9.37 -7.65 -9.03
N PRO A 132 -9.25 -9.00 -9.17
CA PRO A 132 -8.59 -9.80 -8.15
C PRO A 132 -7.15 -9.33 -8.01
N VAL A 133 -6.81 -8.83 -6.83
CA VAL A 133 -5.41 -8.54 -6.47
C VAL A 133 -4.69 -9.88 -6.51
N ALA A 134 -3.69 -10.00 -7.39
CA ALA A 134 -2.86 -11.18 -7.47
C ALA A 134 -2.21 -11.40 -6.09
N THR A 135 -2.62 -12.47 -5.42
CA THR A 135 -1.99 -12.92 -4.18
C THR A 135 -0.57 -13.33 -4.56
N PRO A 136 0.47 -12.81 -3.90
CA PRO A 136 1.82 -13.26 -4.17
C PRO A 136 1.85 -14.78 -3.92
N SER A 137 2.18 -15.54 -4.96
CA SER A 137 2.37 -16.98 -4.84
C SER A 137 3.59 -17.19 -3.95
N VAL A 138 3.37 -17.71 -2.76
CA VAL A 138 4.46 -18.23 -1.93
C VAL A 138 4.99 -19.46 -2.66
N THR A 139 6.11 -19.32 -3.34
CA THR A 139 6.84 -20.46 -3.86
C THR A 139 7.44 -21.15 -2.64
N GLU A 140 6.85 -22.26 -2.22
CA GLU A 140 7.45 -23.11 -1.20
C GLU A 140 8.85 -23.49 -1.68
N ALA A 141 9.85 -23.19 -0.85
CA ALA A 141 11.21 -23.63 -1.13
C ALA A 141 11.20 -25.17 -1.17
N PRO A 142 11.67 -25.79 -2.26
CA PRO A 142 11.71 -27.24 -2.34
C PRO A 142 12.54 -27.78 -1.16
N THR A 143 12.06 -28.84 -0.52
CA THR A 143 12.82 -29.57 0.50
C THR A 143 14.07 -30.13 -0.20
N HIS A 144 15.20 -29.47 -0.04
CA HIS A 144 16.44 -29.87 -0.69
C HIS A 144 16.99 -31.11 -0.01
N LEU A 145 16.81 -32.26 -0.66
CA LEU A 145 17.66 -33.42 -0.38
C LEU A 145 19.08 -33.03 -0.81
N MET A 146 20.07 -33.38 0.01
CA MET A 146 21.49 -33.17 -0.38
C MET A 146 21.78 -33.84 -1.70
N PRO A 147 22.28 -33.12 -2.73
CA PRO A 147 22.51 -33.68 -4.06
C PRO A 147 23.81 -34.53 -4.13
N LEU A 148 24.10 -35.27 -3.06
CA LEU A 148 25.31 -36.10 -2.92
C LEU A 148 25.00 -37.54 -3.29
N MET A 149 25.97 -38.23 -3.90
CA MET A 149 25.90 -39.68 -4.15
C MET A 149 26.00 -40.46 -2.84
N GLU A 150 25.49 -41.69 -2.82
CA GLU A 150 25.48 -42.58 -1.65
C GLU A 150 26.88 -42.74 -1.04
N GLU A 151 27.90 -42.93 -1.85
CA GLU A 151 29.30 -43.07 -1.41
C GLU A 151 29.80 -41.87 -0.63
N GLN A 152 29.30 -40.66 -0.93
CA GLN A 152 29.66 -39.44 -0.25
C GLN A 152 28.86 -39.23 1.02
N MET A 153 27.60 -39.69 1.04
CA MET A 153 26.76 -39.66 2.23
C MET A 153 27.25 -40.58 3.33
N VAL A 154 27.91 -41.72 2.92
CA VAL A 154 28.53 -42.69 3.85
C VAL A 154 29.93 -42.25 4.28
N ALA A 155 30.48 -41.16 3.72
CA ALA A 155 31.80 -40.67 4.07
C ALA A 155 31.89 -40.29 5.57
N SER A 156 32.94 -40.75 6.23
CA SER A 156 33.11 -40.61 7.67
C SER A 156 33.48 -39.18 8.16
N SER A 157 33.64 -38.22 7.24
CA SER A 157 33.99 -36.84 7.61
C SER A 157 33.42 -35.79 6.63
N ILE A 158 33.07 -34.62 7.14
CA ILE A 158 32.60 -33.48 6.36
C ILE A 158 33.63 -33.08 5.28
N ALA A 159 34.91 -33.15 5.60
CA ALA A 159 35.95 -32.84 4.64
C ALA A 159 35.95 -33.78 3.40
N LYS A 160 35.69 -35.07 3.59
CA LYS A 160 35.55 -36.03 2.48
C LYS A 160 34.27 -35.83 1.70
N MET A 161 33.18 -35.48 2.37
CA MET A 161 31.92 -35.14 1.72
C MET A 161 32.10 -33.87 0.84
N ALA A 162 32.76 -32.84 1.35
CA ALA A 162 33.08 -31.62 0.60
C ALA A 162 34.00 -31.93 -0.60
N GLU A 163 35.04 -32.74 -0.42
CA GLU A 163 35.93 -33.20 -1.54
C GLU A 163 35.12 -33.90 -2.64
N GLY A 164 34.22 -34.80 -2.26
CA GLY A 164 33.35 -35.50 -3.18
C GLY A 164 32.40 -34.57 -3.96
N ALA A 165 31.77 -33.61 -3.26
CA ALA A 165 30.93 -32.61 -3.90
C ALA A 165 31.71 -31.73 -4.90
N ALA A 166 32.92 -31.30 -4.53
CA ALA A 166 33.79 -30.52 -5.42
C ALA A 166 34.19 -31.31 -6.66
N LYS A 167 34.54 -32.59 -6.52
CA LYS A 167 34.83 -33.49 -7.67
C LYS A 167 33.66 -33.60 -8.64
N GLN A 168 32.42 -33.66 -8.11
CA GLN A 168 31.22 -33.67 -8.97
C GLN A 168 31.03 -32.34 -9.71
N ILE A 169 31.25 -31.19 -9.07
CA ILE A 169 31.21 -29.88 -9.73
C ILE A 169 32.21 -29.84 -10.90
N TYR A 170 33.47 -30.23 -10.67
CA TYR A 170 34.48 -30.24 -11.72
C TYR A 170 34.15 -31.22 -12.85
N HIS A 171 33.60 -32.40 -12.54
CA HIS A 171 33.14 -33.35 -13.53
C HIS A 171 31.99 -32.82 -14.40
N ILE A 172 31.01 -32.12 -13.79
CA ILE A 172 29.92 -31.45 -14.53
C ILE A 172 30.50 -30.38 -15.47
N ARG A 173 31.47 -29.59 -15.02
CA ARG A 173 32.14 -28.57 -15.83
C ARG A 173 32.89 -29.20 -17.02
N GLU A 174 33.60 -30.26 -16.77
CA GLU A 174 34.31 -31.03 -17.82
C GLU A 174 33.33 -31.59 -18.86
N MET A 175 32.27 -32.28 -18.40
CA MET A 175 31.24 -32.81 -19.31
C MET A 175 30.56 -31.68 -20.13
N ARG A 176 30.31 -30.51 -19.53
CA ARG A 176 29.75 -29.34 -20.24
C ARG A 176 30.73 -28.88 -21.34
N MET A 177 32.02 -28.77 -21.02
CA MET A 177 33.04 -28.37 -22.00
C MET A 177 33.12 -29.35 -23.16
N ASN A 178 33.14 -30.65 -22.88
CA ASN A 178 33.17 -31.69 -23.89
C ASN A 178 31.92 -31.67 -24.78
N LEU A 179 30.74 -31.48 -24.17
CA LEU A 179 29.48 -31.38 -24.91
C LEU A 179 29.47 -30.16 -25.85
N LEU A 180 29.95 -29.00 -25.38
CA LEU A 180 30.02 -27.77 -26.18
C LEU A 180 31.12 -27.86 -27.28
N ALA A 181 32.19 -28.61 -27.04
CA ALA A 181 33.22 -28.85 -28.01
C ALA A 181 32.81 -29.90 -29.07
N GLY A 182 31.71 -30.63 -28.84
CA GLY A 182 31.29 -31.74 -29.71
C GLY A 182 32.10 -33.02 -29.49
N ASP A 183 32.83 -33.11 -28.38
CA ASP A 183 33.71 -34.21 -28.02
C ASP A 183 33.00 -35.27 -27.16
N VAL A 184 31.82 -35.69 -27.63
CA VAL A 184 30.95 -36.67 -26.98
C VAL A 184 30.45 -37.68 -28.00
N GLU A 185 30.32 -38.96 -27.61
CA GLU A 185 29.84 -40.02 -28.49
C GLU A 185 28.43 -39.75 -29.05
N HIS A 186 27.56 -39.12 -28.27
CA HIS A 186 26.19 -38.84 -28.66
C HIS A 186 25.84 -37.40 -28.30
N THR A 187 25.62 -36.56 -29.30
CA THR A 187 25.10 -35.20 -29.13
C THR A 187 23.57 -35.21 -29.03
N PRO A 188 22.94 -34.31 -28.26
CA PRO A 188 21.49 -34.13 -28.29
C PRO A 188 20.96 -33.90 -29.70
N ALA A 189 19.77 -34.43 -29.99
CA ALA A 189 19.23 -34.52 -31.34
C ALA A 189 18.91 -33.15 -31.98
N ASP A 190 18.63 -32.14 -31.16
CA ASP A 190 18.33 -30.78 -31.60
C ASP A 190 18.73 -29.72 -30.55
N GLY A 191 18.56 -28.44 -30.89
CA GLY A 191 18.90 -27.33 -30.02
C GLY A 191 18.09 -27.28 -28.72
N ASN A 192 16.85 -27.75 -28.73
CA ASN A 192 16.00 -27.77 -27.51
C ASN A 192 16.47 -28.87 -26.55
N ALA A 193 16.80 -30.05 -27.07
CA ALA A 193 17.37 -31.13 -26.27
C ALA A 193 18.72 -30.72 -25.68
N MET A 194 19.58 -30.05 -26.46
CA MET A 194 20.85 -29.49 -25.98
C MET A 194 20.62 -28.49 -24.84
N GLN A 195 19.69 -27.56 -25.01
CA GLN A 195 19.36 -26.56 -23.98
C GLN A 195 18.85 -27.21 -22.69
N LEU A 196 18.02 -28.25 -22.80
CA LEU A 196 17.51 -28.99 -21.64
C LEU A 196 18.66 -29.65 -20.86
N VAL A 197 19.61 -30.29 -21.55
CA VAL A 197 20.78 -30.92 -20.92
C VAL A 197 21.66 -29.88 -20.22
N LEU A 198 21.95 -28.77 -20.90
CA LEU A 198 22.76 -27.70 -20.32
C LEU A 198 22.07 -27.09 -19.07
N ASN A 199 20.77 -26.83 -19.12
CA ASN A 199 20.02 -26.32 -18.00
C ASN A 199 20.03 -27.27 -16.78
N GLU A 200 19.94 -28.58 -17.05
CA GLU A 200 20.01 -29.57 -15.97
C GLU A 200 21.42 -29.68 -15.37
N MET A 201 22.48 -29.55 -16.20
CA MET A 201 23.85 -29.45 -15.71
C MET A 201 24.08 -28.24 -14.86
N ASP A 202 23.60 -27.05 -15.28
CA ASP A 202 23.69 -25.81 -14.54
C ASP A 202 22.98 -25.91 -13.19
N LYS A 203 21.77 -26.47 -13.18
CA LYS A 203 21.00 -26.69 -11.96
C LYS A 203 21.72 -27.60 -10.97
N ARG A 204 22.28 -28.69 -11.43
CA ARG A 204 23.05 -29.63 -10.59
C ARG A 204 24.33 -29.00 -10.07
N GLU A 205 25.05 -28.24 -10.90
CA GLU A 205 26.24 -27.50 -10.47
C GLU A 205 25.90 -26.49 -9.41
N GLN A 206 24.80 -25.71 -9.60
CA GLN A 206 24.33 -24.75 -8.63
C GLN A 206 23.98 -25.41 -7.29
N MET A 207 23.21 -26.50 -7.30
CA MET A 207 22.85 -27.23 -6.08
C MET A 207 24.06 -27.71 -5.29
N LEU A 208 25.10 -28.19 -5.99
CA LEU A 208 26.37 -28.64 -5.38
C LEU A 208 27.18 -27.42 -4.87
N ALA A 209 27.22 -26.34 -5.63
CA ALA A 209 27.92 -25.11 -5.22
C ALA A 209 27.29 -24.47 -3.99
N GLU A 210 25.96 -24.51 -3.87
CA GLU A 210 25.21 -24.01 -2.69
C GLU A 210 25.62 -24.71 -1.38
N LEU A 211 26.13 -25.96 -1.46
CA LEU A 211 26.68 -26.64 -0.29
C LEU A 211 27.94 -25.95 0.27
N PHE A 212 28.65 -25.16 -0.56
CA PHE A 212 29.85 -24.43 -0.17
C PHE A 212 29.56 -22.95 0.06
N ILE A 213 28.89 -22.29 -0.89
CA ILE A 213 28.67 -20.84 -0.82
C ILE A 213 27.44 -20.45 -0.03
N GLY A 214 26.57 -21.43 0.29
CA GLY A 214 25.28 -21.22 0.93
C GLY A 214 24.18 -20.85 -0.03
N THR A 215 22.99 -20.62 0.52
CA THR A 215 21.78 -20.26 -0.23
C THR A 215 21.36 -18.85 0.08
N ARG A 216 20.84 -18.14 -0.92
CA ARG A 216 20.22 -16.82 -0.77
C ARG A 216 18.78 -16.90 -1.25
N THR A 217 17.84 -16.75 -0.32
CA THR A 217 16.40 -16.72 -0.62
C THR A 217 15.89 -15.29 -0.50
N VAL A 218 15.07 -14.88 -1.45
CA VAL A 218 14.44 -13.56 -1.46
C VAL A 218 12.93 -13.76 -1.45
N LYS A 219 12.26 -13.18 -0.47
CA LYS A 219 10.80 -13.10 -0.42
C LYS A 219 10.37 -11.65 -0.53
N HIS A 220 9.45 -11.39 -1.45
CA HIS A 220 8.91 -10.06 -1.67
C HIS A 220 7.75 -9.80 -0.72
N HIS A 221 7.77 -8.64 -0.06
CA HIS A 221 6.72 -8.17 0.84
C HIS A 221 6.26 -6.79 0.43
N SER A 222 5.00 -6.51 0.73
CA SER A 222 4.38 -5.20 0.55
C SER A 222 3.62 -4.81 1.82
N HIS A 223 3.88 -3.62 2.35
CA HIS A 223 3.20 -3.09 3.53
C HIS A 223 2.63 -1.71 3.24
N THR A 224 1.35 -1.51 3.56
CA THR A 224 0.67 -0.24 3.31
C THR A 224 0.44 0.54 4.60
N ILE A 225 0.93 1.78 4.64
CA ILE A 225 0.73 2.75 5.71
C ILE A 225 -0.36 3.71 5.27
N HIS A 226 -1.40 3.86 6.08
CA HIS A 226 -2.49 4.79 5.82
C HIS A 226 -2.27 6.11 6.54
N TYR A 227 -2.33 7.22 5.80
CA TYR A 227 -2.19 8.57 6.34
C TYR A 227 -3.33 9.46 5.87
N VAL A 228 -4.02 10.12 6.80
CA VAL A 228 -5.08 11.10 6.50
C VAL A 228 -4.51 12.51 6.58
N PRO A 229 -4.38 13.24 5.46
CA PRO A 229 -3.93 14.62 5.45
C PRO A 229 -4.91 15.54 6.16
N SER A 230 -4.48 16.26 7.19
CA SER A 230 -5.29 17.30 7.85
C SER A 230 -4.68 18.69 7.70
N LYS A 231 -3.36 18.75 7.59
CA LYS A 231 -2.56 19.97 7.44
C LYS A 231 -1.29 19.68 6.68
N ASP A 232 -0.57 20.74 6.29
CA ASP A 232 0.75 20.61 5.74
C ASP A 232 1.70 20.02 6.77
N VAL A 233 2.58 19.18 6.33
CA VAL A 233 3.62 18.55 7.15
C VAL A 233 4.94 18.55 6.40
N THR A 234 6.03 18.72 7.13
CA THR A 234 7.38 18.64 6.60
C THR A 234 8.13 17.59 7.39
N ASP A 235 8.76 16.67 6.68
CA ASP A 235 9.65 15.66 7.26
C ASP A 235 9.01 14.81 8.38
N ARG A 236 7.71 14.49 8.24
CA ARG A 236 6.99 13.70 9.22
C ARG A 236 7.32 12.21 9.07
N ILE A 237 7.75 11.59 10.15
CA ILE A 237 7.97 10.14 10.17
C ILE A 237 6.61 9.43 10.26
N ILE A 238 6.30 8.60 9.26
CA ILE A 238 5.04 7.84 9.17
C ILE A 238 5.20 6.35 9.47
N GLY A 239 6.42 5.85 9.41
CA GLY A 239 6.82 4.49 9.67
C GLY A 239 8.34 4.38 9.64
N ARG A 240 8.86 3.21 9.89
CA ARG A 240 10.30 2.93 9.80
C ARG A 240 10.52 1.55 9.21
N VAL A 241 11.72 1.32 8.65
CA VAL A 241 12.12 -0.01 8.18
C VAL A 241 13.39 -0.42 8.93
N SER A 242 13.29 -1.49 9.68
CA SER A 242 14.41 -2.14 10.34
C SER A 242 15.04 -3.18 9.42
N GLN A 243 16.36 -3.23 9.36
CA GLN A 243 17.07 -4.28 8.63
C GLN A 243 16.79 -5.68 9.17
N TYR A 244 16.30 -5.79 10.41
CA TYR A 244 16.07 -7.08 11.10
C TYR A 244 14.61 -7.44 11.31
N ALA A 245 13.69 -6.47 11.21
CA ALA A 245 12.27 -6.66 11.52
C ALA A 245 11.32 -6.20 10.39
N GLY A 246 11.86 -5.69 9.27
CA GLY A 246 11.05 -5.14 8.18
C GLY A 246 10.38 -3.82 8.57
N VAL A 247 9.15 -3.60 8.09
CA VAL A 247 8.40 -2.37 8.39
C VAL A 247 7.91 -2.39 9.83
N VAL A 248 8.29 -1.37 10.58
CA VAL A 248 7.96 -1.17 12.01
C VAL A 248 7.26 0.16 12.23
N SER A 249 6.71 0.36 13.42
CA SER A 249 5.99 1.59 13.75
C SER A 249 6.92 2.83 13.71
N ALA A 250 6.32 4.03 13.52
CA ALA A 250 7.06 5.29 13.52
C ALA A 250 7.85 5.56 14.81
N ASN A 251 7.43 4.96 15.93
CA ASN A 251 8.05 5.14 17.25
C ASN A 251 9.18 4.14 17.54
N ASP A 252 9.33 3.12 16.70
CA ASP A 252 10.40 2.13 16.86
C ASP A 252 11.72 2.67 16.30
N LEU A 253 12.68 2.95 17.17
CA LEU A 253 13.96 3.54 16.79
C LEU A 253 14.96 2.54 16.18
N SER A 254 14.61 1.27 16.07
CA SER A 254 15.45 0.24 15.46
C SER A 254 15.55 0.33 13.95
N GLY A 255 14.67 1.14 13.31
CA GLY A 255 14.56 1.25 11.86
C GLY A 255 14.88 2.65 11.32
N GLU A 256 15.28 2.71 10.04
CA GLU A 256 15.43 3.94 9.27
C GLU A 256 14.05 4.54 8.97
N PRO A 257 13.86 5.88 9.11
CA PRO A 257 12.56 6.51 9.00
C PRO A 257 12.06 6.61 7.55
N ILE A 258 10.77 6.35 7.36
CA ILE A 258 10.01 6.74 6.17
C ILE A 258 9.43 8.13 6.45
N ARG A 259 9.80 9.11 5.63
CA ARG A 259 9.48 10.52 5.82
C ARG A 259 8.42 10.97 4.83
N LEU A 260 7.44 11.72 5.32
CA LEU A 260 6.37 12.31 4.53
C LEU A 260 6.47 13.82 4.58
N THR A 261 6.53 14.44 3.41
CA THR A 261 6.34 15.88 3.23
C THR A 261 5.09 16.12 2.39
N LEU A 262 4.22 16.98 2.87
CA LEU A 262 2.97 17.34 2.23
C LEU A 262 2.80 18.86 2.26
N ALA A 263 2.72 19.46 1.08
CA ALA A 263 2.44 20.89 0.89
C ALA A 263 1.15 21.05 0.08
N GLY A 264 0.12 21.61 0.69
CA GLY A 264 -1.22 21.67 0.12
C GLY A 264 -1.65 23.07 -0.31
N THR A 265 -2.42 23.11 -1.40
CA THR A 265 -3.20 24.27 -1.81
C THR A 265 -4.64 24.04 -1.39
N ARG A 266 -5.15 24.90 -0.51
CA ARG A 266 -6.53 24.83 -0.03
C ARG A 266 -7.42 25.73 -0.84
N GLN A 267 -8.62 25.24 -1.12
CA GLN A 267 -9.66 26.06 -1.74
C GLN A 267 -10.33 26.93 -0.68
N THR A 268 -10.68 28.15 -1.10
CA THR A 268 -11.42 29.08 -0.26
C THR A 268 -12.73 29.43 -0.97
N TYR A 269 -13.84 29.24 -0.27
CA TYR A 269 -15.14 29.68 -0.75
C TYR A 269 -15.35 31.15 -0.40
N LEU A 270 -15.58 31.95 -1.42
CA LEU A 270 -15.98 33.34 -1.26
C LEU A 270 -17.48 33.42 -1.56
N PRO A 271 -18.34 33.62 -0.56
CA PRO A 271 -19.77 33.75 -0.80
C PRO A 271 -20.06 34.96 -1.65
N THR A 272 -20.95 34.80 -2.63
CA THR A 272 -21.44 35.91 -3.46
C THR A 272 -22.35 36.84 -2.63
N VAL A 273 -22.59 38.06 -3.12
CA VAL A 273 -23.50 39.03 -2.45
C VAL A 273 -24.91 38.46 -2.32
N GLU A 274 -25.32 37.58 -3.25
CA GLU A 274 -26.63 36.91 -3.18
C GLU A 274 -26.68 35.89 -2.04
N ASP A 275 -25.62 35.14 -1.79
CA ASP A 275 -25.52 34.19 -0.67
C ASP A 275 -25.59 34.89 0.69
N SER A 276 -25.10 36.12 0.78
CA SER A 276 -25.13 36.89 2.03
C SER A 276 -26.53 37.38 2.40
N LYS A 277 -27.43 37.60 1.43
CA LYS A 277 -28.83 37.96 1.67
C LYS A 277 -29.69 36.76 2.06
N GLN A 278 -29.34 35.57 1.63
CA GLN A 278 -30.09 34.34 1.90
C GLN A 278 -29.88 33.78 3.32
N LYS A 279 -28.83 34.18 4.05
CA LYS A 279 -28.56 33.74 5.42
C LYS A 279 -29.65 34.11 6.46
N LYS A 280 -30.64 34.92 6.10
CA LYS A 280 -31.73 35.34 7.02
C LYS A 280 -32.98 34.43 6.94
N HIS A 281 -33.09 33.57 5.95
CA HIS A 281 -34.15 32.57 5.88
C HIS A 281 -33.48 31.20 5.83
N ALA A 282 -33.90 30.29 6.73
CA ALA A 282 -33.50 28.89 6.67
C ALA A 282 -33.92 28.34 5.30
N LEU A 283 -32.98 28.24 4.37
CA LEU A 283 -33.24 27.70 3.03
C LEU A 283 -33.57 26.23 3.15
N PRO A 284 -34.68 25.78 2.55
CA PRO A 284 -34.92 24.35 2.47
C PRO A 284 -33.81 23.70 1.65
N SER A 285 -33.23 22.69 2.18
CA SER A 285 -32.39 21.64 1.56
C SER A 285 -31.57 22.08 0.34
N GLN A 286 -30.37 22.62 0.59
CA GLN A 286 -29.37 22.79 -0.46
C GLN A 286 -28.52 21.55 -0.60
N LEU A 287 -28.32 21.09 -1.84
CA LEU A 287 -27.32 20.09 -2.15
C LEU A 287 -25.93 20.75 -2.20
N PHE A 288 -25.00 20.22 -1.46
CA PHE A 288 -23.60 20.69 -1.43
C PHE A 288 -22.71 19.70 -2.17
N TYR A 289 -21.71 20.21 -2.84
CA TYR A 289 -20.65 19.42 -3.46
C TYR A 289 -19.29 19.97 -3.02
N ASN A 290 -18.20 19.21 -3.22
CA ASN A 290 -16.88 19.62 -2.81
C ASN A 290 -16.08 20.21 -3.96
N LEU A 291 -15.37 21.31 -3.73
CA LEU A 291 -14.29 21.79 -4.58
C LEU A 291 -12.97 21.35 -3.94
N PRO A 292 -12.30 20.30 -4.42
CA PRO A 292 -11.13 19.74 -3.75
C PRO A 292 -9.95 20.71 -3.80
N GLY A 293 -9.12 20.68 -2.76
CA GLY A 293 -7.77 21.22 -2.83
C GLY A 293 -6.82 20.23 -3.47
N SER A 294 -5.55 20.59 -3.55
CA SER A 294 -4.49 19.69 -4.02
C SER A 294 -3.30 19.73 -3.09
N ALA A 295 -2.47 18.69 -3.11
CA ALA A 295 -1.21 18.71 -2.40
C ALA A 295 -0.12 18.02 -3.19
N LYS A 296 1.10 18.57 -3.10
CA LYS A 296 2.32 17.87 -3.46
C LYS A 296 2.69 16.98 -2.29
N VAL A 297 2.73 15.69 -2.54
CA VAL A 297 3.08 14.65 -1.56
C VAL A 297 4.44 14.09 -1.96
N ILE A 298 5.38 14.02 -1.03
CA ILE A 298 6.70 13.45 -1.21
C ILE A 298 6.90 12.43 -0.08
N VAL A 299 7.28 11.21 -0.42
CA VAL A 299 7.64 10.16 0.53
C VAL A 299 9.05 9.71 0.23
N GLU A 300 9.89 9.65 1.27
CA GLU A 300 11.32 9.38 1.17
C GLU A 300 11.74 8.32 2.18
N PHE A 301 12.64 7.44 1.75
CA PHE A 301 13.34 6.48 2.58
C PHE A 301 14.82 6.47 2.21
N GLY A 302 15.67 6.78 3.18
CA GLY A 302 17.09 7.00 2.93
C GLY A 302 17.35 8.20 2.01
N LYS A 303 18.35 8.08 1.14
CA LYS A 303 18.73 9.11 0.18
C LYS A 303 18.26 8.81 -1.25
N ASP A 304 18.07 7.53 -1.56
CA ASP A 304 17.95 7.06 -2.93
C ASP A 304 16.52 6.65 -3.30
N ILE A 305 15.68 6.32 -2.31
CA ILE A 305 14.32 5.86 -2.55
C ILE A 305 13.35 6.98 -2.20
N HIS A 306 12.75 7.57 -3.23
CA HIS A 306 11.73 8.61 -3.06
C HIS A 306 10.65 8.50 -4.12
N THR A 307 9.44 8.94 -3.77
CA THR A 307 8.33 9.08 -4.70
C THR A 307 7.62 10.40 -4.44
N SER A 308 7.12 11.03 -5.49
CA SER A 308 6.37 12.28 -5.37
C SER A 308 5.19 12.31 -6.32
N ALA A 309 4.07 12.85 -5.86
CA ALA A 309 2.87 13.04 -6.66
C ALA A 309 2.15 14.33 -6.27
N VAL A 310 1.45 14.94 -7.23
CA VAL A 310 0.47 16.00 -6.96
C VAL A 310 -0.91 15.35 -7.01
N LEU A 311 -1.58 15.33 -5.87
CA LEU A 311 -2.83 14.62 -5.69
C LEU A 311 -3.95 15.58 -5.27
N PRO A 312 -5.19 15.34 -5.73
CA PRO A 312 -6.35 16.03 -5.18
C PRO A 312 -6.60 15.53 -3.75
N ILE A 313 -6.79 16.47 -2.83
CA ILE A 313 -7.09 16.18 -1.42
C ILE A 313 -8.46 16.75 -1.11
N ALA A 314 -9.45 15.88 -0.97
CA ALA A 314 -10.84 16.27 -0.83
C ALA A 314 -11.08 17.18 0.39
N GLN A 315 -10.47 16.90 1.54
CA GLN A 315 -10.60 17.68 2.77
C GLN A 315 -9.85 19.01 2.77
N PHE A 316 -8.95 19.25 1.79
CA PHE A 316 -8.38 20.58 1.55
C PHE A 316 -9.29 21.46 0.68
N GLY A 317 -10.41 20.90 0.32
CA GLY A 317 -11.47 21.56 -0.40
C GLY A 317 -12.47 22.27 0.48
N VAL A 318 -13.46 22.88 -0.17
CA VAL A 318 -14.56 23.60 0.44
C VAL A 318 -15.89 23.07 -0.12
N ALA A 319 -16.87 22.88 0.78
CA ALA A 319 -18.22 22.53 0.37
C ALA A 319 -18.94 23.77 -0.18
N VAL A 320 -19.47 23.65 -1.38
CA VAL A 320 -20.15 24.74 -2.10
C VAL A 320 -21.59 24.32 -2.38
N PRO A 321 -22.58 25.19 -2.18
CA PRO A 321 -23.97 24.87 -2.51
C PRO A 321 -24.14 24.78 -4.03
N LEU A 322 -24.89 23.77 -4.46
CA LEU A 322 -25.32 23.66 -5.86
C LEU A 322 -26.38 24.74 -6.14
N ALA A 323 -26.24 25.44 -7.26
CA ALA A 323 -27.19 26.48 -7.64
C ALA A 323 -28.61 25.92 -7.78
N GLN A 324 -29.58 26.47 -7.06
CA GLN A 324 -30.98 26.01 -7.10
C GLN A 324 -31.59 26.10 -8.50
N THR A 325 -31.12 27.05 -9.32
CA THR A 325 -31.57 27.20 -10.72
C THR A 325 -31.31 25.94 -11.55
N LEU A 326 -30.32 25.11 -11.18
CA LEU A 326 -30.05 23.84 -11.85
C LEU A 326 -31.06 22.76 -11.44
N LEU A 327 -31.62 22.82 -10.23
CA LEU A 327 -32.55 21.84 -9.67
C LEU A 327 -34.02 22.12 -10.05
N LEU A 328 -34.36 23.38 -10.36
CA LEU A 328 -35.72 23.85 -10.59
C LEU A 328 -36.10 23.97 -12.09
N GLN A 329 -35.27 23.50 -13.00
CA GLN A 329 -35.57 23.54 -14.43
C GLN A 329 -36.63 22.49 -14.80
N ASN A 330 -37.54 22.83 -15.74
CA ASN A 330 -38.56 21.92 -16.26
C ASN A 330 -37.98 20.63 -16.89
N ASN A 331 -36.69 20.64 -17.23
CA ASN A 331 -35.92 19.49 -17.68
C ASN A 331 -34.77 19.31 -16.70
N THR A 332 -34.99 18.55 -15.61
CA THR A 332 -34.03 18.34 -14.53
C THR A 332 -32.75 17.71 -15.09
N PRO A 333 -31.60 18.39 -15.03
CA PRO A 333 -30.36 17.86 -15.59
C PRO A 333 -29.88 16.62 -14.80
N GLN A 334 -29.15 15.76 -15.47
CA GLN A 334 -28.37 14.71 -14.84
C GLN A 334 -27.02 15.28 -14.40
N ILE A 335 -26.69 15.19 -13.11
CA ILE A 335 -25.45 15.70 -12.56
C ILE A 335 -24.68 14.53 -11.94
N TYR A 336 -23.46 14.31 -12.43
CA TYR A 336 -22.56 13.30 -11.89
C TYR A 336 -21.46 13.95 -11.05
N PHE A 337 -21.18 13.36 -9.90
CA PHE A 337 -20.12 13.80 -9.00
C PHE A 337 -19.00 12.79 -8.96
N ASN A 338 -17.78 13.28 -8.80
CA ASN A 338 -16.63 12.44 -8.55
C ASN A 338 -16.67 11.96 -7.10
N THR A 339 -16.85 10.67 -6.90
CA THR A 339 -16.90 10.09 -5.56
C THR A 339 -15.59 10.21 -4.79
N GLN A 340 -14.45 10.38 -5.48
CA GLN A 340 -13.13 10.52 -4.85
C GLN A 340 -12.89 11.92 -4.30
N THR A 341 -13.35 12.93 -4.99
CA THR A 341 -13.05 14.34 -4.67
C THR A 341 -14.27 15.16 -4.32
N GLY A 342 -15.47 14.70 -4.69
CA GLY A 342 -16.75 15.36 -4.44
C GLY A 342 -17.09 16.49 -5.39
N ASN A 343 -16.28 16.76 -6.42
CA ASN A 343 -16.58 17.80 -7.43
C ASN A 343 -17.54 17.30 -8.51
N ILE A 344 -18.15 18.24 -9.22
CA ILE A 344 -18.98 17.92 -10.39
C ILE A 344 -18.09 17.40 -11.51
N LEU A 345 -18.43 16.23 -12.05
CA LEU A 345 -17.79 15.64 -13.23
C LEU A 345 -18.43 16.14 -14.51
N THR A 346 -19.76 16.07 -14.60
CA THR A 346 -20.50 16.43 -15.81
C THR A 346 -21.94 16.80 -15.46
N ILE A 347 -22.51 17.67 -16.29
CA ILE A 347 -23.93 18.04 -16.25
C ILE A 347 -24.48 17.77 -17.65
N GLN A 348 -25.47 16.87 -17.73
CA GLN A 348 -26.15 16.50 -18.97
C GLN A 348 -27.58 17.01 -18.93
N LYS A 349 -28.07 17.57 -20.04
CA LYS A 349 -29.44 18.09 -20.18
C LYS A 349 -30.29 17.10 -20.98
#